data_df5ad320eefe9af826d05050c5aa5e40
#
_entry.id   df5ad320eefe9af826d05050c5aa5e40
#
_cell.length_a   1.000
_cell.length_b   1.000
_cell.length_c   1.000
_cell.angle_alpha   90.00
_cell.angle_beta   90.00
_cell.angle_gamma   90.00
#
_symmetry.space_group_name_H-M   'P 1'
#
loop_
_entity.id
_entity.type
_entity.pdbx_description
1 polymer ?
#
loop_
_entity_poly.entity_id
_entity_poly.type
_entity_poly.pdbx_seq_one_letter_code
_entity_poly.pdbx_strand_id
1 'polypeptide(L)'
;MKDRISFSSDYTKGAHPLILQRLQETNFEQITGYGTDDYCKSAADKIKKSCNAKDADVFFLVGGTQTNQTVIDMLLEPYEGVVAAQTGHVAAHEAGAIEFSGHKVLTLPSFNEEPQFTDKEKPCYSDQVGKIKGADLKKLIDDFYADDNHEHMVFPGAVYISHPTEYGTLYSKAELEEISGICKEYKIPLFLDGARLGYGLMSKRTDVTIEDIARLVDVFYVGGTKVGALFGEAVVFTKGVPVKHPVPVIKQHGALLAKGWLLGLQFDTLFTDDLYMKISKNAIEMAEILRNKLVERGYQIYIDSPTNQQFVVMEDDKLKELSEHVSYGFWEKLDDTNTVVRFATDWATTVEDIDTLFKYL
;
A
#
# COMPACT_ATOMS: atom_id res chain seq x y z
N MET A 1 9.51 -25.62 13.42
CA MET A 1 9.06 -24.32 12.86
C MET A 1 7.54 -24.07 12.98
N LYS A 2 6.76 -24.91 13.69
CA LYS A 2 5.29 -24.76 13.79
C LYS A 2 4.79 -23.88 14.92
N ASP A 3 5.64 -23.46 15.85
CA ASP A 3 5.21 -22.80 17.11
C ASP A 3 5.73 -21.35 17.24
N ARG A 4 6.27 -20.77 16.15
CA ARG A 4 6.79 -19.42 16.17
C ARG A 4 5.74 -18.45 15.67
N ILE A 5 5.31 -17.51 16.53
CA ILE A 5 4.38 -16.47 16.12
C ILE A 5 5.08 -15.45 15.21
N SER A 6 4.37 -14.94 14.21
CA SER A 6 4.94 -14.00 13.25
C SER A 6 4.21 -12.67 13.24
N PHE A 7 4.98 -11.60 13.46
CA PHE A 7 4.63 -10.21 13.21
C PHE A 7 5.54 -9.57 12.15
N SER A 8 6.25 -10.40 11.37
CA SER A 8 7.24 -9.90 10.39
C SER A 8 6.60 -9.17 9.21
N SER A 9 5.41 -9.60 8.81
CA SER A 9 4.65 -8.98 7.72
C SER A 9 3.17 -9.34 7.78
N ASP A 10 2.35 -8.56 7.10
CA ASP A 10 0.90 -8.68 7.01
C ASP A 10 0.39 -9.57 5.85
N TYR A 11 1.31 -10.32 5.21
CA TYR A 11 1.00 -11.29 4.14
C TYR A 11 1.54 -12.71 4.43
N THR A 12 1.72 -13.07 5.71
CA THR A 12 2.26 -14.37 6.10
C THR A 12 1.18 -15.45 6.28
N LYS A 13 -0.08 -15.05 6.39
CA LYS A 13 -1.25 -15.94 6.49
C LYS A 13 -1.89 -16.16 5.12
N GLY A 14 -2.73 -17.20 5.03
CA GLY A 14 -3.54 -17.47 3.84
C GLY A 14 -4.71 -16.50 3.68
N ALA A 15 -5.73 -16.90 2.93
CA ALA A 15 -6.92 -16.08 2.73
C ALA A 15 -7.92 -16.20 3.88
N HIS A 16 -8.83 -15.22 3.94
CA HIS A 16 -9.99 -15.29 4.81
C HIS A 16 -10.83 -16.56 4.53
N PRO A 17 -11.32 -17.28 5.55
CA PRO A 17 -12.02 -18.57 5.37
C PRO A 17 -13.18 -18.52 4.37
N LEU A 18 -13.93 -17.45 4.27
CA LEU A 18 -15.01 -17.29 3.29
C LEU A 18 -14.51 -17.33 1.84
N ILE A 19 -13.30 -16.85 1.56
CA ILE A 19 -12.69 -16.94 0.23
C ILE A 19 -12.38 -18.40 -0.10
N LEU A 20 -11.74 -19.12 0.84
CA LEU A 20 -11.43 -20.54 0.66
C LEU A 20 -12.68 -21.38 0.46
N GLN A 21 -13.74 -21.10 1.22
CA GLN A 21 -15.04 -21.77 1.07
C GLN A 21 -15.60 -21.54 -0.34
N ARG A 22 -15.65 -20.29 -0.81
CA ARG A 22 -16.18 -19.97 -2.13
C ARG A 22 -15.34 -20.57 -3.26
N LEU A 23 -14.01 -20.61 -3.12
CA LEU A 23 -13.13 -21.29 -4.07
C LEU A 23 -13.43 -22.79 -4.16
N GLN A 24 -13.75 -23.43 -3.03
CA GLN A 24 -14.16 -24.83 -2.99
C GLN A 24 -15.52 -25.06 -3.64
N GLU A 25 -16.49 -24.20 -3.35
CA GLU A 25 -17.86 -24.28 -3.89
C GLU A 25 -17.89 -24.12 -5.42
N THR A 26 -17.04 -23.23 -5.96
CA THR A 26 -17.01 -22.90 -7.40
C THR A 26 -16.03 -23.76 -8.22
N ASN A 27 -15.31 -24.69 -7.59
CA ASN A 27 -14.19 -25.40 -8.21
C ASN A 27 -14.54 -26.17 -9.50
N PHE A 28 -15.78 -26.61 -9.65
CA PHE A 28 -16.26 -27.36 -10.82
C PHE A 28 -17.14 -26.53 -11.77
N GLU A 29 -17.29 -25.24 -11.52
CA GLU A 29 -18.01 -24.35 -12.42
C GLU A 29 -17.20 -24.10 -13.71
N GLN A 30 -17.93 -23.99 -14.83
CA GLN A 30 -17.33 -23.62 -16.11
C GLN A 30 -17.43 -22.10 -16.27
N ILE A 31 -16.33 -21.41 -15.98
CA ILE A 31 -16.29 -19.97 -15.87
C ILE A 31 -15.47 -19.38 -17.04
N THR A 32 -15.97 -18.28 -17.64
CA THR A 32 -15.25 -17.57 -18.70
C THR A 32 -13.90 -17.03 -18.18
N GLY A 33 -12.87 -17.14 -19.01
CA GLY A 33 -11.51 -16.74 -18.64
C GLY A 33 -11.21 -15.25 -18.78
N TYR A 34 -9.98 -14.90 -18.39
CA TYR A 34 -9.36 -13.59 -18.63
C TYR A 34 -10.10 -12.40 -17.98
N GLY A 35 -10.81 -12.64 -16.88
CA GLY A 35 -11.47 -11.57 -16.11
C GLY A 35 -12.78 -11.06 -16.72
N THR A 36 -13.35 -11.78 -17.72
CA THR A 36 -14.61 -11.40 -18.37
C THR A 36 -15.84 -12.14 -17.77
N ASP A 37 -15.66 -12.76 -16.62
CA ASP A 37 -16.63 -13.57 -15.91
C ASP A 37 -17.52 -12.75 -14.97
N ASP A 38 -18.59 -13.39 -14.45
CA ASP A 38 -19.54 -12.75 -13.58
C ASP A 38 -18.98 -12.41 -12.18
N TYR A 39 -17.98 -13.15 -11.68
CA TYR A 39 -17.32 -12.83 -10.40
C TYR A 39 -16.50 -11.55 -10.50
N CYS A 40 -15.70 -11.41 -11.57
CA CYS A 40 -14.96 -10.16 -11.83
C CYS A 40 -15.90 -8.98 -12.02
N LYS A 41 -17.01 -9.17 -12.76
CA LYS A 41 -18.02 -8.13 -12.95
C LYS A 41 -18.67 -7.72 -11.62
N SER A 42 -19.11 -8.69 -10.83
CA SER A 42 -19.73 -8.43 -9.53
C SER A 42 -18.78 -7.72 -8.57
N ALA A 43 -17.51 -8.16 -8.51
CA ALA A 43 -16.49 -7.52 -7.72
C ALA A 43 -16.24 -6.05 -8.15
N ALA A 44 -16.12 -5.82 -9.46
CA ALA A 44 -15.96 -4.48 -10.01
C ALA A 44 -17.16 -3.57 -9.66
N ASP A 45 -18.38 -4.05 -9.80
CA ASP A 45 -19.60 -3.29 -9.48
C ASP A 45 -19.66 -2.93 -7.98
N LYS A 46 -19.29 -3.86 -7.08
CA LYS A 46 -19.23 -3.62 -5.63
C LYS A 46 -18.15 -2.57 -5.28
N ILE A 47 -16.96 -2.67 -5.87
CA ILE A 47 -15.88 -1.71 -5.67
C ILE A 47 -16.30 -0.33 -6.17
N LYS A 48 -16.82 -0.21 -7.40
CA LYS A 48 -17.36 1.05 -7.95
C LYS A 48 -18.42 1.67 -7.05
N LYS A 49 -19.29 0.84 -6.49
CA LYS A 49 -20.32 1.29 -5.54
C LYS A 49 -19.70 1.82 -4.25
N SER A 50 -18.72 1.11 -3.68
CA SER A 50 -18.09 1.51 -2.41
C SER A 50 -17.32 2.82 -2.52
N CYS A 51 -16.72 3.12 -3.67
CA CYS A 51 -15.99 4.38 -3.91
C CYS A 51 -16.82 5.45 -4.65
N ASN A 52 -18.14 5.22 -4.83
CA ASN A 52 -19.05 6.12 -5.56
C ASN A 52 -18.53 6.53 -6.96
N ALA A 53 -17.87 5.60 -7.66
CA ALA A 53 -17.21 5.83 -8.96
C ALA A 53 -17.80 4.91 -10.04
N LYS A 54 -19.11 5.07 -10.34
CA LYS A 54 -19.87 4.20 -11.26
C LYS A 54 -19.28 4.09 -12.67
N ASP A 55 -18.61 5.14 -13.13
CA ASP A 55 -18.01 5.25 -14.46
C ASP A 55 -16.52 4.83 -14.49
N ALA A 56 -15.98 4.31 -13.39
CA ALA A 56 -14.60 3.83 -13.31
C ALA A 56 -14.44 2.50 -14.05
N ASP A 57 -13.21 2.23 -14.50
CA ASP A 57 -12.80 0.91 -14.98
C ASP A 57 -12.05 0.17 -13.87
N VAL A 58 -12.34 -1.12 -13.67
CA VAL A 58 -11.70 -1.94 -12.63
C VAL A 58 -11.03 -3.14 -13.27
N PHE A 59 -9.74 -3.32 -12.97
CA PHE A 59 -8.93 -4.47 -13.42
C PHE A 59 -8.36 -5.19 -12.20
N PHE A 60 -8.26 -6.53 -12.29
CA PHE A 60 -7.69 -7.35 -11.22
C PHE A 60 -6.33 -7.87 -11.66
N LEU A 61 -5.28 -7.51 -10.89
CA LEU A 61 -3.89 -7.90 -11.12
C LEU A 61 -3.39 -8.79 -9.97
N VAL A 62 -2.20 -9.39 -10.11
CA VAL A 62 -1.81 -10.53 -9.25
C VAL A 62 -1.10 -10.09 -7.97
N GLY A 63 -0.40 -8.96 -7.99
CA GLY A 63 0.37 -8.49 -6.84
C GLY A 63 0.88 -7.07 -7.02
N GLY A 64 1.31 -6.43 -5.91
CA GLY A 64 1.63 -5.00 -5.87
C GLY A 64 2.67 -4.55 -6.90
N THR A 65 3.86 -5.18 -6.93
CA THR A 65 4.93 -4.82 -7.89
C THR A 65 4.47 -4.95 -9.34
N GLN A 66 3.77 -6.05 -9.70
CA GLN A 66 3.22 -6.21 -11.04
C GLN A 66 2.17 -5.13 -11.35
N THR A 67 1.36 -4.77 -10.36
CA THR A 67 0.35 -3.71 -10.48
C THR A 67 1.02 -2.36 -10.73
N ASN A 68 2.01 -1.99 -9.92
CA ASN A 68 2.72 -0.73 -10.06
C ASN A 68 3.41 -0.63 -11.42
N GLN A 69 4.14 -1.67 -11.82
CA GLN A 69 4.79 -1.74 -13.13
C GLN A 69 3.79 -1.59 -14.29
N THR A 70 2.69 -2.35 -14.24
CA THR A 70 1.68 -2.34 -15.31
C THR A 70 0.94 -1.01 -15.40
N VAL A 71 0.55 -0.43 -14.26
CA VAL A 71 -0.19 0.84 -14.24
C VAL A 71 0.71 2.00 -14.67
N ILE A 72 1.94 2.06 -14.19
CA ILE A 72 2.89 3.12 -14.57
C ILE A 72 3.20 3.06 -16.08
N ASP A 73 3.41 1.87 -16.63
CA ASP A 73 3.60 1.69 -18.08
C ASP A 73 2.36 2.08 -18.91
N MET A 74 1.15 1.95 -18.36
CA MET A 74 -0.09 2.43 -18.99
C MET A 74 -0.23 3.96 -18.98
N LEU A 75 0.35 4.62 -18.00
CA LEU A 75 0.18 6.06 -17.77
C LEU A 75 1.23 6.89 -18.49
N LEU A 76 2.41 6.33 -18.78
CA LEU A 76 3.57 7.05 -19.25
C LEU A 76 3.87 6.83 -20.73
N GLU A 77 4.34 7.86 -21.38
CA GLU A 77 5.01 7.74 -22.67
C GLU A 77 6.49 7.32 -22.47
N PRO A 78 7.17 6.72 -23.47
CA PRO A 78 8.53 6.16 -23.30
C PRO A 78 9.61 7.14 -22.81
N TYR A 79 9.40 8.44 -22.96
CA TYR A 79 10.31 9.50 -22.49
C TYR A 79 9.95 10.06 -21.12
N GLU A 80 8.90 9.56 -20.51
CA GLU A 80 8.39 10.02 -19.22
C GLU A 80 8.83 9.13 -18.06
N GLY A 81 8.87 9.74 -16.87
CA GLY A 81 9.13 9.07 -15.60
C GLY A 81 8.05 9.37 -14.57
N VAL A 82 8.01 8.55 -13.53
CA VAL A 82 7.08 8.69 -12.40
C VAL A 82 7.75 9.38 -11.23
N VAL A 83 7.12 10.42 -10.70
CA VAL A 83 7.58 11.11 -9.48
C VAL A 83 7.07 10.36 -8.26
N ALA A 84 7.96 9.99 -7.34
CA ALA A 84 7.63 9.26 -6.12
C ALA A 84 8.47 9.75 -4.92
N ALA A 85 8.03 9.42 -3.70
CA ALA A 85 8.87 9.56 -2.51
C ALA A 85 10.13 8.69 -2.64
N GLN A 86 11.28 9.16 -2.14
CA GLN A 86 12.51 8.33 -2.12
C GLN A 86 12.33 7.01 -1.35
N THR A 87 11.39 6.97 -0.40
CA THR A 87 10.99 5.78 0.36
C THR A 87 9.82 5.03 -0.25
N GLY A 88 9.23 5.55 -1.33
CA GLY A 88 8.11 4.94 -2.02
C GLY A 88 8.47 3.55 -2.56
N HIS A 89 7.52 2.63 -2.54
CA HIS A 89 7.78 1.22 -2.87
C HIS A 89 8.42 1.05 -4.25
N VAL A 90 7.98 1.79 -5.25
CA VAL A 90 8.54 1.77 -6.62
C VAL A 90 9.99 2.25 -6.69
N ALA A 91 10.40 3.14 -5.76
CA ALA A 91 11.77 3.65 -5.72
C ALA A 91 12.73 2.73 -4.94
N ALA A 92 12.22 2.05 -3.86
CA ALA A 92 13.09 1.40 -2.87
C ALA A 92 12.97 -0.14 -2.84
N HIS A 93 11.81 -0.72 -3.16
CA HIS A 93 11.51 -2.11 -2.83
C HIS A 93 11.00 -2.98 -4.00
N GLU A 94 11.13 -2.53 -5.25
CA GLU A 94 10.66 -3.28 -6.44
C GLU A 94 11.79 -3.71 -7.38
N ALA A 95 13.02 -3.70 -6.90
CA ALA A 95 14.19 -4.21 -7.63
C ALA A 95 14.35 -3.62 -9.05
N GLY A 96 13.96 -2.36 -9.25
CA GLY A 96 14.03 -1.69 -10.56
C GLY A 96 12.93 -2.15 -11.52
N ALA A 97 11.75 -2.57 -11.05
CA ALA A 97 10.67 -3.02 -11.92
C ALA A 97 10.15 -1.91 -12.85
N ILE A 98 10.16 -0.67 -12.40
CA ILE A 98 9.73 0.48 -13.21
C ILE A 98 10.76 0.76 -14.31
N GLU A 99 12.05 0.76 -13.95
CA GLU A 99 13.16 0.92 -14.91
C GLU A 99 13.20 -0.23 -15.92
N PHE A 100 12.87 -1.45 -15.50
CA PHE A 100 12.74 -2.60 -16.38
C PHE A 100 11.65 -2.42 -17.44
N SER A 101 10.57 -1.69 -17.14
CA SER A 101 9.53 -1.30 -18.12
C SER A 101 9.94 -0.12 -19.01
N GLY A 102 11.13 0.45 -18.79
CA GLY A 102 11.66 1.55 -19.62
C GLY A 102 11.40 2.95 -19.06
N HIS A 103 10.86 3.07 -17.86
CA HIS A 103 10.55 4.35 -17.21
C HIS A 103 11.51 4.63 -16.06
N LYS A 104 11.73 5.91 -15.78
CA LYS A 104 12.56 6.36 -14.67
C LYS A 104 11.72 6.71 -13.45
N VAL A 105 12.18 6.34 -12.25
CA VAL A 105 11.63 6.90 -11.01
C VAL A 105 12.37 8.19 -10.67
N LEU A 106 11.61 9.30 -10.58
CA LEU A 106 12.07 10.62 -10.18
C LEU A 106 11.74 10.83 -8.70
N THR A 107 12.75 10.80 -7.83
CA THR A 107 12.51 10.77 -6.38
C THR A 107 12.46 12.15 -5.75
N LEU A 108 11.51 12.35 -4.83
CA LEU A 108 11.43 13.48 -3.91
C LEU A 108 11.82 13.07 -2.49
N PRO A 109 12.40 13.99 -1.69
CA PRO A 109 12.64 13.76 -0.28
C PRO A 109 11.36 13.37 0.47
N SER A 110 11.48 12.44 1.41
CA SER A 110 10.36 11.96 2.24
C SER A 110 10.69 11.87 3.72
N PHE A 111 11.93 12.21 4.10
CA PHE A 111 12.37 12.48 5.45
C PHE A 111 12.67 13.99 5.53
N ASN A 112 11.70 14.74 6.06
CA ASN A 112 11.79 16.21 6.12
C ASN A 112 11.96 16.71 7.55
N GLU A 113 12.29 15.82 8.48
CA GLU A 113 12.52 16.12 9.89
C GLU A 113 13.66 15.27 10.44
N GLU A 114 14.34 15.80 11.46
CA GLU A 114 15.35 15.04 12.19
C GLU A 114 14.69 14.19 13.29
N PRO A 115 15.19 12.95 13.53
CA PRO A 115 14.62 12.07 14.54
C PRO A 115 14.86 12.63 15.96
N GLN A 116 13.85 12.51 16.82
CA GLN A 116 13.89 12.96 18.20
C GLN A 116 14.06 11.77 19.16
N PHE A 117 15.27 11.54 19.67
CA PHE A 117 15.58 10.44 20.59
C PHE A 117 15.63 10.85 22.07
N THR A 118 15.32 12.11 22.39
CA THR A 118 15.49 12.66 23.75
C THR A 118 14.33 12.36 24.70
N ASP A 119 13.19 11.95 24.17
CA ASP A 119 11.97 11.70 24.91
C ASP A 119 11.37 10.34 24.51
N LYS A 120 11.55 9.31 25.34
CA LYS A 120 11.03 7.95 25.07
C LYS A 120 9.52 7.84 25.10
N GLU A 121 8.81 8.84 25.63
CA GLU A 121 7.35 8.86 25.63
C GLU A 121 6.78 9.31 24.28
N LYS A 122 7.63 9.87 23.40
CA LYS A 122 7.26 10.33 22.07
C LYS A 122 7.93 9.50 20.96
N PRO A 123 7.28 9.34 19.81
CA PRO A 123 7.92 8.78 18.62
C PRO A 123 9.15 9.57 18.20
N CYS A 124 10.15 8.88 17.61
CA CYS A 124 11.34 9.54 17.07
C CYS A 124 11.01 10.41 15.86
N TYR A 125 10.09 9.95 15.02
CA TYR A 125 9.57 10.69 13.87
C TYR A 125 8.05 10.90 13.98
N SER A 126 7.58 12.02 13.46
CA SER A 126 6.15 12.31 13.35
C SER A 126 5.46 11.49 12.25
N ASP A 127 4.17 11.75 12.04
CA ASP A 127 3.38 11.17 10.95
C ASP A 127 3.62 11.81 9.57
N GLN A 128 4.68 12.63 9.43
CA GLN A 128 5.06 13.26 8.16
C GLN A 128 6.07 12.44 7.35
N VAL A 129 6.74 11.48 7.98
CA VAL A 129 7.74 10.63 7.34
C VAL A 129 7.12 9.74 6.27
N GLY A 130 7.82 9.60 5.16
CA GLY A 130 7.40 8.77 4.03
C GLY A 130 6.47 9.46 3.03
N LYS A 131 6.04 10.68 3.31
CA LYS A 131 5.17 11.47 2.42
C LYS A 131 5.96 12.43 1.53
N ILE A 132 5.48 12.67 0.31
CA ILE A 132 5.92 13.81 -0.49
C ILE A 132 5.14 15.06 -0.07
N LYS A 133 5.76 16.23 -0.11
CA LYS A 133 5.08 17.51 0.11
C LYS A 133 4.66 18.12 -1.22
N GLY A 134 3.47 18.69 -1.28
CA GLY A 134 2.99 19.37 -2.48
C GLY A 134 3.96 20.46 -2.96
N ALA A 135 4.53 21.25 -2.04
CA ALA A 135 5.51 22.26 -2.37
C ALA A 135 6.77 21.71 -3.08
N ASP A 136 7.28 20.53 -2.63
CA ASP A 136 8.44 19.88 -3.24
C ASP A 136 8.10 19.30 -4.61
N LEU A 137 6.89 18.74 -4.75
CA LEU A 137 6.37 18.26 -6.04
C LEU A 137 6.26 19.42 -7.04
N LYS A 138 5.60 20.52 -6.63
CA LYS A 138 5.46 21.68 -7.50
C LYS A 138 6.82 22.25 -7.91
N LYS A 139 7.74 22.37 -6.95
CA LYS A 139 9.09 22.86 -7.23
C LYS A 139 9.83 21.96 -8.24
N LEU A 140 9.76 20.63 -8.11
CA LEU A 140 10.40 19.71 -9.06
C LEU A 140 9.90 19.95 -10.48
N ILE A 141 8.58 20.12 -10.66
CA ILE A 141 7.98 20.30 -11.97
C ILE A 141 8.28 21.72 -12.51
N ASP A 142 8.19 22.75 -11.67
CA ASP A 142 8.53 24.12 -12.07
C ASP A 142 10.01 24.26 -12.48
N ASP A 143 10.93 23.69 -11.70
CA ASP A 143 12.38 23.68 -12.01
C ASP A 143 12.65 22.94 -13.33
N PHE A 144 11.95 21.81 -13.57
CA PHE A 144 12.07 21.07 -14.84
C PHE A 144 11.70 21.92 -16.04
N TYR A 145 10.55 22.62 -16.02
CA TYR A 145 10.11 23.45 -17.13
C TYR A 145 10.87 24.78 -17.25
N ALA A 146 11.53 25.24 -16.18
CA ALA A 146 12.38 26.42 -16.21
C ALA A 146 13.78 26.18 -16.78
N ASP A 147 14.19 24.90 -16.91
CA ASP A 147 15.48 24.54 -17.51
C ASP A 147 15.40 24.62 -19.04
N ASP A 148 16.23 25.42 -19.65
CA ASP A 148 16.30 25.55 -21.12
C ASP A 148 16.65 24.22 -21.83
N ASN A 149 17.20 23.24 -21.10
CA ASN A 149 17.57 21.92 -21.62
C ASN A 149 16.55 20.82 -21.27
N HIS A 150 15.37 21.15 -20.78
CA HIS A 150 14.38 20.14 -20.32
C HIS A 150 13.99 19.15 -21.44
N GLU A 151 14.05 19.55 -22.72
CA GLU A 151 13.82 18.66 -23.87
C GLU A 151 14.84 17.49 -23.97
N HIS A 152 15.95 17.55 -23.21
CA HIS A 152 16.93 16.45 -23.11
C HIS A 152 16.80 15.63 -21.82
N MET A 153 15.80 15.93 -20.99
CA MET A 153 15.58 15.30 -19.70
C MET A 153 14.38 14.35 -19.74
N VAL A 154 14.27 13.51 -18.72
CA VAL A 154 13.08 12.67 -18.53
C VAL A 154 11.94 13.53 -18.00
N PHE A 155 10.83 13.57 -18.73
CA PHE A 155 9.65 14.34 -18.36
C PHE A 155 8.95 13.75 -17.12
N PRO A 156 8.51 14.57 -16.14
CA PRO A 156 7.64 14.10 -15.06
C PRO A 156 6.23 13.82 -15.64
N GLY A 157 5.93 12.55 -15.91
CA GLY A 157 4.71 12.14 -16.59
C GLY A 157 3.59 11.62 -15.68
N ALA A 158 3.91 11.23 -14.45
CA ALA A 158 2.93 10.81 -13.43
C ALA A 158 3.46 11.04 -12.03
N VAL A 159 2.57 11.08 -11.04
CA VAL A 159 2.91 11.10 -9.62
C VAL A 159 2.41 9.82 -8.96
N TYR A 160 3.26 9.15 -8.19
CA TYR A 160 2.94 7.97 -7.41
C TYR A 160 3.07 8.27 -5.91
N ILE A 161 2.06 7.89 -5.14
CA ILE A 161 2.06 7.96 -3.69
C ILE A 161 1.53 6.63 -3.11
N SER A 162 2.06 6.21 -1.95
CA SER A 162 1.53 5.08 -1.18
C SER A 162 0.62 5.58 -0.07
N HIS A 163 -0.57 4.97 0.10
CA HIS A 163 -1.49 5.31 1.19
C HIS A 163 -2.13 4.05 1.79
N PRO A 164 -1.73 3.66 3.03
CA PRO A 164 -0.64 4.22 3.87
C PRO A 164 0.74 4.17 3.21
N THR A 165 1.64 5.05 3.66
CA THR A 165 3.03 4.99 3.22
C THR A 165 3.74 3.73 3.74
N GLU A 166 4.94 3.45 3.29
CA GLU A 166 5.77 2.32 3.74
C GLU A 166 6.08 2.41 5.24
N TYR A 167 6.11 3.63 5.79
CA TYR A 167 6.29 3.93 7.22
C TYR A 167 4.97 3.92 8.01
N GLY A 168 3.85 3.53 7.37
CA GLY A 168 2.54 3.44 8.00
C GLY A 168 1.91 4.80 8.32
N THR A 169 2.42 5.89 7.76
CA THR A 169 1.83 7.23 7.88
C THR A 169 0.72 7.44 6.87
N LEU A 170 -0.14 8.42 7.10
CA LEU A 170 -1.32 8.68 6.28
C LEU A 170 -1.27 10.10 5.71
N TYR A 171 -1.57 10.24 4.43
CA TYR A 171 -1.91 11.54 3.87
C TYR A 171 -3.25 12.00 4.43
N SER A 172 -3.33 13.24 4.89
CA SER A 172 -4.60 13.89 5.19
C SER A 172 -5.35 14.24 3.90
N LYS A 173 -6.66 14.48 4.01
CA LYS A 173 -7.47 14.97 2.87
C LYS A 173 -6.89 16.23 2.26
N ALA A 174 -6.43 17.19 3.09
CA ALA A 174 -5.83 18.42 2.62
C ALA A 174 -4.54 18.20 1.83
N GLU A 175 -3.66 17.30 2.29
CA GLU A 175 -2.44 16.93 1.55
C GLU A 175 -2.75 16.26 0.21
N LEU A 176 -3.76 15.36 0.18
CA LEU A 176 -4.22 14.74 -1.07
C LEU A 176 -4.85 15.76 -2.03
N GLU A 177 -5.62 16.72 -1.53
CA GLU A 177 -6.21 17.79 -2.33
C GLU A 177 -5.14 18.71 -2.93
N GLU A 178 -4.09 19.05 -2.16
CA GLU A 178 -2.95 19.82 -2.65
C GLU A 178 -2.22 19.10 -3.77
N ILE A 179 -1.81 17.83 -3.56
CA ILE A 179 -1.11 17.01 -4.57
C ILE A 179 -1.97 16.84 -5.81
N SER A 180 -3.26 16.50 -5.65
CA SER A 180 -4.21 16.36 -6.75
C SER A 180 -4.38 17.66 -7.53
N GLY A 181 -4.39 18.81 -6.86
CA GLY A 181 -4.46 20.13 -7.47
C GLY A 181 -3.25 20.42 -8.36
N ILE A 182 -2.04 20.11 -7.87
CA ILE A 182 -0.79 20.23 -8.63
C ILE A 182 -0.81 19.30 -9.84
N CYS A 183 -1.16 18.03 -9.67
CA CYS A 183 -1.25 17.08 -10.78
C CYS A 183 -2.19 17.57 -11.88
N LYS A 184 -3.34 18.14 -11.51
CA LYS A 184 -4.30 18.73 -12.47
C LYS A 184 -3.77 19.98 -13.18
N GLU A 185 -3.03 20.85 -12.47
CA GLU A 185 -2.39 22.05 -13.04
C GLU A 185 -1.45 21.65 -14.19
N TYR A 186 -0.62 20.61 -13.96
CA TYR A 186 0.35 20.12 -14.95
C TYR A 186 -0.18 19.03 -15.88
N LYS A 187 -1.44 18.59 -15.70
CA LYS A 187 -2.11 17.53 -16.50
C LYS A 187 -1.37 16.19 -16.47
N ILE A 188 -0.79 15.85 -15.36
CA ILE A 188 -0.16 14.55 -15.11
C ILE A 188 -1.04 13.72 -14.17
N PRO A 189 -1.20 12.40 -14.38
CA PRO A 189 -2.02 11.55 -13.54
C PRO A 189 -1.41 11.35 -12.15
N LEU A 190 -2.28 11.25 -11.14
CA LEU A 190 -1.95 10.85 -9.78
C LEU A 190 -2.35 9.39 -9.56
N PHE A 191 -1.37 8.53 -9.27
CA PHE A 191 -1.55 7.13 -8.96
C PHE A 191 -1.31 6.87 -7.47
N LEU A 192 -2.31 6.27 -6.78
CA LEU A 192 -2.23 5.92 -5.37
C LEU A 192 -2.09 4.40 -5.21
N ASP A 193 -0.96 3.99 -4.66
CA ASP A 193 -0.69 2.63 -4.17
C ASP A 193 -1.47 2.37 -2.88
N GLY A 194 -2.46 1.51 -2.98
CA GLY A 194 -3.33 1.11 -1.88
C GLY A 194 -3.06 -0.31 -1.36
N ALA A 195 -1.80 -0.80 -1.37
CA ALA A 195 -1.45 -2.14 -0.91
C ALA A 195 -1.97 -2.46 0.50
N ARG A 196 -2.12 -1.42 1.33
CA ARG A 196 -2.70 -1.49 2.69
C ARG A 196 -3.90 -0.55 2.85
N LEU A 197 -4.62 -0.26 1.78
CA LEU A 197 -5.67 0.75 1.75
C LEU A 197 -6.72 0.54 2.85
N GLY A 198 -7.20 -0.68 3.04
CA GLY A 198 -8.18 -0.99 4.08
C GLY A 198 -7.70 -0.63 5.49
N TYR A 199 -6.42 -0.85 5.77
CA TYR A 199 -5.84 -0.47 7.07
C TYR A 199 -5.76 1.04 7.24
N GLY A 200 -5.41 1.79 6.18
CA GLY A 200 -5.43 3.25 6.19
C GLY A 200 -6.83 3.79 6.45
N LEU A 201 -7.83 3.29 5.72
CA LEU A 201 -9.23 3.71 5.83
C LEU A 201 -9.86 3.40 7.20
N MET A 202 -9.39 2.36 7.90
CA MET A 202 -9.89 1.99 9.23
C MET A 202 -9.09 2.60 10.38
N SER A 203 -8.04 3.35 10.11
CA SER A 203 -7.30 4.10 11.12
C SER A 203 -8.20 5.16 11.76
N LYS A 204 -8.13 5.32 13.09
CA LYS A 204 -8.84 6.38 13.81
C LYS A 204 -8.32 7.79 13.51
N ARG A 205 -7.14 7.89 12.87
CA ARG A 205 -6.49 9.17 12.55
C ARG A 205 -6.67 9.58 11.10
N THR A 206 -7.38 8.79 10.29
CA THR A 206 -7.71 9.19 8.92
C THR A 206 -8.88 10.16 8.88
N ASP A 207 -8.80 11.13 7.98
CA ASP A 207 -9.91 12.01 7.58
C ASP A 207 -10.31 11.77 6.12
N VAL A 208 -9.78 10.67 5.52
CA VAL A 208 -9.95 10.31 4.11
C VAL A 208 -10.87 9.10 4.00
N THR A 209 -11.85 9.15 3.11
CA THR A 209 -12.71 8.03 2.74
C THR A 209 -12.29 7.44 1.38
N ILE A 210 -12.80 6.26 1.05
CA ILE A 210 -12.53 5.66 -0.26
C ILE A 210 -13.13 6.49 -1.40
N GLU A 211 -14.25 7.18 -1.15
CA GLU A 211 -14.87 8.12 -2.10
C GLU A 211 -13.99 9.37 -2.31
N ASP A 212 -13.33 9.86 -1.25
CA ASP A 212 -12.38 10.96 -1.38
C ASP A 212 -11.21 10.55 -2.26
N ILE A 213 -10.66 9.35 -2.06
CA ILE A 213 -9.59 8.81 -2.91
C ILE A 213 -10.04 8.76 -4.37
N ALA A 214 -11.18 8.14 -4.65
CA ALA A 214 -11.70 8.03 -6.01
C ALA A 214 -11.98 9.39 -6.69
N ARG A 215 -12.23 10.44 -5.91
CA ARG A 215 -12.43 11.82 -6.39
C ARG A 215 -11.13 12.56 -6.65
N LEU A 216 -10.09 12.26 -5.87
CA LEU A 216 -8.84 13.03 -5.83
C LEU A 216 -7.75 12.45 -6.72
N VAL A 217 -7.73 11.14 -6.94
CA VAL A 217 -6.70 10.48 -7.74
C VAL A 217 -7.24 9.97 -9.06
N ASP A 218 -6.38 9.82 -10.04
CA ASP A 218 -6.74 9.32 -11.38
C ASP A 218 -6.77 7.79 -11.42
N VAL A 219 -5.85 7.16 -10.69
CA VAL A 219 -5.77 5.70 -10.53
C VAL A 219 -5.44 5.37 -9.09
N PHE A 220 -6.05 4.32 -8.56
CA PHE A 220 -5.63 3.72 -7.30
C PHE A 220 -5.84 2.22 -7.35
N TYR A 221 -5.24 1.49 -6.43
CA TYR A 221 -5.66 0.10 -6.25
C TYR A 221 -6.05 -0.22 -4.81
N VAL A 222 -6.96 -1.17 -4.70
CA VAL A 222 -7.39 -1.76 -3.43
C VAL A 222 -6.59 -3.03 -3.22
N GLY A 223 -5.70 -3.01 -2.23
CA GLY A 223 -4.85 -4.15 -1.91
C GLY A 223 -5.64 -5.31 -1.33
N GLY A 224 -5.56 -6.49 -1.97
CA GLY A 224 -6.15 -7.73 -1.46
C GLY A 224 -5.12 -8.63 -0.79
N THR A 225 -3.91 -8.71 -1.34
CA THR A 225 -2.83 -9.60 -0.87
C THR A 225 -2.55 -9.47 0.62
N LYS A 226 -2.57 -8.25 1.17
CA LYS A 226 -2.33 -7.99 2.60
C LYS A 226 -3.61 -7.97 3.42
N VAL A 227 -4.78 -7.90 2.79
CA VAL A 227 -6.08 -7.72 3.44
C VAL A 227 -7.01 -8.89 3.12
N GLY A 228 -6.57 -10.09 3.50
CA GLY A 228 -7.39 -11.29 3.53
C GLY A 228 -7.59 -12.03 2.21
N ALA A 229 -7.00 -11.62 1.09
CA ALA A 229 -6.95 -12.40 -0.13
C ALA A 229 -5.74 -13.37 -0.13
N LEU A 230 -5.76 -14.41 -0.98
CA LEU A 230 -4.58 -15.22 -1.27
C LEU A 230 -3.54 -14.42 -2.04
N PHE A 231 -4.01 -13.62 -2.98
CA PHE A 231 -3.22 -12.74 -3.84
C PHE A 231 -4.17 -11.79 -4.58
N GLY A 232 -3.62 -10.70 -5.08
CA GLY A 232 -4.32 -9.82 -6.00
C GLY A 232 -4.60 -8.43 -5.48
N GLU A 233 -4.71 -7.54 -6.46
CA GLU A 233 -4.97 -6.11 -6.29
C GLU A 233 -6.08 -5.69 -7.27
N ALA A 234 -7.05 -4.90 -6.82
CA ALA A 234 -8.08 -4.34 -7.68
C ALA A 234 -7.71 -2.91 -8.07
N VAL A 235 -7.30 -2.72 -9.30
CA VAL A 235 -6.93 -1.40 -9.86
C VAL A 235 -8.18 -0.69 -10.35
N VAL A 236 -8.36 0.55 -9.90
CA VAL A 236 -9.49 1.41 -10.24
C VAL A 236 -8.97 2.62 -11.01
N PHE A 237 -9.28 2.68 -12.30
CA PHE A 237 -9.12 3.89 -13.11
C PHE A 237 -10.36 4.74 -12.96
N THR A 238 -10.21 5.92 -12.38
CA THR A 238 -11.33 6.84 -12.19
C THR A 238 -11.68 7.53 -13.51
N LYS A 239 -12.83 8.23 -13.54
CA LYS A 239 -13.29 8.87 -14.75
C LYS A 239 -12.29 9.92 -15.25
N GLY A 240 -11.94 9.83 -16.54
CA GLY A 240 -11.16 10.87 -17.24
C GLY A 240 -9.72 10.50 -17.57
N VAL A 241 -9.22 9.34 -17.10
CA VAL A 241 -7.91 8.84 -17.50
C VAL A 241 -8.04 8.03 -18.79
N PRO A 242 -7.51 8.50 -19.93
CA PRO A 242 -7.60 7.76 -21.18
C PRO A 242 -6.56 6.65 -21.19
N VAL A 243 -6.93 5.46 -20.71
CA VAL A 243 -6.06 4.28 -20.88
C VAL A 243 -6.32 3.67 -22.25
N LYS A 244 -5.33 3.77 -23.13
CA LYS A 244 -5.38 3.15 -24.45
C LYS A 244 -5.03 1.66 -24.32
N HIS A 245 -5.98 0.78 -24.68
CA HIS A 245 -5.73 -0.65 -24.79
C HIS A 245 -5.16 -1.32 -23.53
N PRO A 246 -5.84 -1.24 -22.36
CA PRO A 246 -5.31 -1.77 -21.09
C PRO A 246 -5.03 -3.28 -21.15
N VAL A 247 -5.90 -4.06 -21.80
CA VAL A 247 -5.75 -5.53 -21.86
C VAL A 247 -4.46 -5.99 -22.54
N PRO A 248 -4.02 -5.43 -23.68
CA PRO A 248 -2.70 -5.72 -24.25
C PRO A 248 -1.55 -5.45 -23.28
N VAL A 249 -1.53 -4.31 -22.58
CA VAL A 249 -0.47 -3.98 -21.61
C VAL A 249 -0.49 -4.94 -20.44
N ILE A 250 -1.66 -5.21 -19.84
CA ILE A 250 -1.82 -6.23 -18.78
C ILE A 250 -1.25 -7.59 -19.24
N LYS A 251 -1.52 -7.97 -20.50
CA LYS A 251 -1.01 -9.23 -21.04
C LYS A 251 0.49 -9.24 -21.24
N GLN A 252 1.08 -8.14 -21.71
CA GLN A 252 2.53 -7.99 -21.89
C GLN A 252 3.28 -8.13 -20.55
N HIS A 253 2.72 -7.58 -19.47
CA HIS A 253 3.25 -7.72 -18.11
C HIS A 253 2.95 -9.08 -17.44
N GLY A 254 2.35 -10.05 -18.18
CA GLY A 254 2.02 -11.37 -17.65
C GLY A 254 0.90 -11.36 -16.60
N ALA A 255 0.16 -10.26 -16.49
CA ALA A 255 -0.86 -10.05 -15.48
C ALA A 255 -2.26 -10.56 -15.89
N LEU A 256 -2.46 -10.91 -17.16
CA LEU A 256 -3.75 -11.38 -17.67
C LEU A 256 -3.87 -12.91 -17.49
N LEU A 257 -4.47 -13.33 -16.40
CA LEU A 257 -4.64 -14.76 -16.07
C LEU A 257 -5.76 -15.40 -16.89
N ALA A 258 -5.49 -16.61 -17.41
CA ALA A 258 -6.55 -17.42 -18.02
C ALA A 258 -7.68 -17.74 -17.03
N LYS A 259 -7.35 -17.99 -15.77
CA LYS A 259 -8.32 -18.15 -14.67
C LYS A 259 -8.45 -16.85 -13.85
N GLY A 260 -8.63 -15.70 -14.52
CA GLY A 260 -8.76 -14.40 -13.87
C GLY A 260 -9.93 -14.27 -12.91
N TRP A 261 -10.96 -15.09 -13.07
CA TRP A 261 -12.09 -15.19 -12.15
C TRP A 261 -11.69 -15.49 -10.70
N LEU A 262 -10.52 -16.13 -10.47
CA LEU A 262 -9.99 -16.37 -9.13
C LEU A 262 -9.71 -15.04 -8.39
N LEU A 263 -9.27 -14.01 -9.10
CA LEU A 263 -9.12 -12.66 -8.54
C LEU A 263 -10.48 -12.04 -8.26
N GLY A 264 -11.39 -12.07 -9.25
CA GLY A 264 -12.74 -11.54 -9.11
C GLY A 264 -13.50 -12.15 -7.92
N LEU A 265 -13.49 -13.45 -7.77
CA LEU A 265 -14.16 -14.15 -6.66
C LEU A 265 -13.65 -13.71 -5.29
N GLN A 266 -12.35 -13.48 -5.14
CA GLN A 266 -11.76 -13.02 -3.88
C GLN A 266 -12.25 -11.60 -3.54
N PHE A 267 -12.19 -10.67 -4.49
CA PHE A 267 -12.68 -9.30 -4.29
C PHE A 267 -14.20 -9.23 -4.16
N ASP A 268 -14.94 -10.06 -4.89
CA ASP A 268 -16.39 -10.20 -4.73
C ASP A 268 -16.75 -10.63 -3.29
N THR A 269 -15.96 -11.55 -2.71
CA THR A 269 -16.13 -11.97 -1.32
C THR A 269 -15.78 -10.84 -0.35
N LEU A 270 -14.63 -10.19 -0.54
CA LEU A 270 -14.16 -9.12 0.33
C LEU A 270 -15.11 -7.91 0.35
N PHE A 271 -15.75 -7.59 -0.77
CA PHE A 271 -16.70 -6.49 -0.87
C PHE A 271 -18.17 -6.93 -0.67
N THR A 272 -18.40 -8.15 -0.18
CA THR A 272 -19.72 -8.59 0.31
C THR A 272 -19.79 -8.33 1.82
N ASP A 273 -20.93 -7.78 2.27
CA ASP A 273 -21.23 -7.53 3.68
C ASP A 273 -20.13 -6.76 4.44
N ASP A 274 -19.44 -5.88 3.73
CA ASP A 274 -18.40 -5.00 4.31
C ASP A 274 -17.19 -5.76 4.90
N LEU A 275 -16.95 -6.98 4.42
CA LEU A 275 -15.90 -7.84 4.98
C LEU A 275 -14.52 -7.18 4.93
N TYR A 276 -14.17 -6.54 3.80
CA TYR A 276 -12.88 -5.86 3.62
C TYR A 276 -12.60 -4.84 4.74
N MET A 277 -13.58 -4.00 5.06
CA MET A 277 -13.46 -3.00 6.12
C MET A 277 -13.46 -3.64 7.52
N LYS A 278 -14.28 -4.67 7.74
CA LYS A 278 -14.36 -5.38 9.03
C LYS A 278 -13.02 -6.02 9.41
N ILE A 279 -12.39 -6.73 8.48
CA ILE A 279 -11.10 -7.39 8.75
C ILE A 279 -9.95 -6.38 8.81
N SER A 280 -10.04 -5.28 8.06
CA SER A 280 -9.09 -4.17 8.18
C SER A 280 -9.17 -3.49 9.54
N LYS A 281 -10.37 -3.27 10.06
CA LYS A 281 -10.60 -2.71 11.39
C LYS A 281 -9.99 -3.58 12.48
N ASN A 282 -10.11 -4.92 12.38
CA ASN A 282 -9.46 -5.84 13.32
C ASN A 282 -7.94 -5.61 13.38
N ALA A 283 -7.28 -5.51 12.23
CA ALA A 283 -5.83 -5.28 12.19
C ALA A 283 -5.42 -3.97 12.88
N ILE A 284 -6.20 -2.90 12.71
CA ILE A 284 -5.95 -1.60 13.35
C ILE A 284 -6.18 -1.66 14.87
N GLU A 285 -7.28 -2.30 15.33
CA GLU A 285 -7.54 -2.49 16.76
C GLU A 285 -6.41 -3.29 17.44
N MET A 286 -5.91 -4.34 16.77
CA MET A 286 -4.77 -5.11 17.27
C MET A 286 -3.47 -4.31 17.26
N ALA A 287 -3.24 -3.46 16.27
CA ALA A 287 -2.09 -2.57 16.23
C ALA A 287 -2.10 -1.53 17.36
N GLU A 288 -3.26 -1.00 17.71
CA GLU A 288 -3.42 -0.08 18.85
C GLU A 288 -3.09 -0.77 20.17
N ILE A 289 -3.61 -1.99 20.39
CA ILE A 289 -3.30 -2.79 21.59
C ILE A 289 -1.79 -3.06 21.67
N LEU A 290 -1.19 -3.49 20.57
CA LEU A 290 0.25 -3.74 20.45
C LEU A 290 1.05 -2.48 20.80
N ARG A 291 0.75 -1.34 20.17
CA ARG A 291 1.41 -0.07 20.41
C ARG A 291 1.33 0.36 21.89
N ASN A 292 0.13 0.32 22.46
CA ASN A 292 -0.07 0.72 23.87
C ASN A 292 0.78 -0.14 24.82
N LYS A 293 0.78 -1.46 24.63
CA LYS A 293 1.62 -2.36 25.43
C LYS A 293 3.12 -2.12 25.25
N LEU A 294 3.58 -1.78 24.03
CA LEU A 294 4.98 -1.42 23.78
C LEU A 294 5.36 -0.14 24.56
N VAL A 295 4.53 0.89 24.49
CA VAL A 295 4.74 2.15 25.24
C VAL A 295 4.73 1.92 26.74
N GLU A 296 3.76 1.16 27.28
CA GLU A 296 3.67 0.79 28.72
C GLU A 296 4.91 0.04 29.22
N ARG A 297 5.56 -0.75 28.34
CA ARG A 297 6.82 -1.45 28.64
C ARG A 297 8.06 -0.58 28.46
N GLY A 298 7.92 0.69 28.06
CA GLY A 298 9.01 1.64 27.88
C GLY A 298 9.80 1.47 26.59
N TYR A 299 9.26 0.77 25.58
CA TYR A 299 9.90 0.68 24.27
C TYR A 299 9.78 2.01 23.51
N GLN A 300 10.88 2.42 22.88
CA GLN A 300 10.90 3.62 22.05
C GLN A 300 10.19 3.34 20.72
N ILE A 301 9.09 4.05 20.49
CA ILE A 301 8.42 4.03 19.19
C ILE A 301 9.24 4.86 18.20
N TYR A 302 9.52 4.31 17.03
CA TYR A 302 10.33 4.97 16.02
C TYR A 302 9.51 5.91 15.13
N ILE A 303 8.39 5.43 14.60
CA ILE A 303 7.48 6.22 13.75
C ILE A 303 6.12 6.37 14.44
N ASP A 304 5.50 7.54 14.36
CA ASP A 304 4.11 7.75 14.80
C ASP A 304 3.10 7.18 13.78
N SER A 305 3.18 5.86 13.58
CA SER A 305 2.30 5.16 12.65
C SER A 305 0.91 4.90 13.24
N PRO A 306 -0.16 5.39 12.63
CA PRO A 306 -1.53 5.12 13.05
C PRO A 306 -2.13 3.86 12.38
N THR A 307 -1.32 3.04 11.74
CA THR A 307 -1.75 1.89 10.94
C THR A 307 -1.33 0.55 11.55
N ASN A 308 -1.50 -0.53 10.79
CA ASN A 308 -1.17 -1.88 11.24
C ASN A 308 0.34 -2.15 11.39
N GLN A 309 1.21 -1.25 11.00
CA GLN A 309 2.65 -1.37 11.09
C GLN A 309 3.18 -0.55 12.28
N GLN A 310 3.83 -1.18 13.25
CA GLN A 310 4.43 -0.52 14.41
C GLN A 310 5.95 -0.67 14.37
N PHE A 311 6.66 0.46 14.39
CA PHE A 311 8.11 0.54 14.28
C PHE A 311 8.72 0.87 15.64
N VAL A 312 9.66 0.03 16.09
CA VAL A 312 10.18 0.07 17.45
C VAL A 312 11.69 -0.04 17.44
N VAL A 313 12.36 0.78 18.25
CA VAL A 313 13.80 0.65 18.50
C VAL A 313 14.03 -0.44 19.55
N MET A 314 14.90 -1.40 19.24
CA MET A 314 15.22 -2.51 20.12
C MET A 314 16.72 -2.80 20.14
N GLU A 315 17.23 -3.19 21.30
CA GLU A 315 18.61 -3.65 21.45
C GLU A 315 18.82 -4.99 20.72
N ASP A 316 19.96 -5.14 20.03
CA ASP A 316 20.28 -6.32 19.22
C ASP A 316 20.30 -7.61 20.03
N ASP A 317 20.82 -7.58 21.26
CA ASP A 317 20.83 -8.76 22.14
C ASP A 317 19.41 -9.20 22.50
N LYS A 318 18.52 -8.25 22.78
CA LYS A 318 17.10 -8.53 23.02
C LYS A 318 16.41 -9.11 21.77
N LEU A 319 16.74 -8.58 20.58
CA LEU A 319 16.23 -9.09 19.31
C LEU A 319 16.68 -10.52 19.02
N LYS A 320 17.93 -10.87 19.40
CA LYS A 320 18.45 -12.21 19.26
C LYS A 320 17.63 -13.22 20.10
N GLU A 321 17.34 -12.90 21.37
CA GLU A 321 16.50 -13.71 22.23
C GLU A 321 15.08 -13.81 21.68
N LEU A 322 14.46 -12.67 21.32
CA LEU A 322 13.11 -12.62 20.76
C LEU A 322 13.00 -13.48 19.50
N SER A 323 14.04 -13.49 18.67
CA SER A 323 14.07 -14.22 17.41
C SER A 323 13.92 -15.74 17.56
N GLU A 324 14.14 -16.31 18.73
CA GLU A 324 13.92 -17.74 18.99
C GLU A 324 12.42 -18.10 19.04
N HIS A 325 11.56 -17.14 19.38
CA HIS A 325 10.14 -17.34 19.64
C HIS A 325 9.22 -16.58 18.71
N VAL A 326 9.65 -15.42 18.23
CA VAL A 326 8.84 -14.48 17.43
C VAL A 326 9.59 -14.09 16.16
N SER A 327 8.84 -14.02 15.05
CA SER A 327 9.35 -13.40 13.81
C SER A 327 8.89 -11.95 13.72
N TYR A 328 9.83 -11.05 13.51
CA TYR A 328 9.62 -9.62 13.29
C TYR A 328 10.24 -9.17 11.97
N GLY A 329 9.84 -8.02 11.44
CA GLY A 329 10.46 -7.42 10.27
C GLY A 329 11.69 -6.59 10.67
N PHE A 330 12.86 -6.88 10.09
CA PHE A 330 13.98 -5.93 10.12
C PHE A 330 13.57 -4.68 9.33
N TRP A 331 13.86 -3.50 9.89
CA TRP A 331 13.58 -2.26 9.19
C TRP A 331 14.87 -1.55 8.81
N GLU A 332 15.62 -1.10 9.78
CA GLU A 332 16.93 -0.47 9.55
C GLU A 332 17.84 -0.60 10.78
N LYS A 333 19.15 -0.51 10.57
CA LYS A 333 20.11 -0.45 11.64
C LYS A 333 20.24 1.01 12.11
N LEU A 334 19.97 1.24 13.41
CA LEU A 334 19.98 2.59 13.97
C LEU A 334 21.39 3.02 14.39
N ASP A 335 22.10 2.12 15.10
CA ASP A 335 23.48 2.29 15.56
C ASP A 335 24.13 0.90 15.79
N ASP A 336 25.33 0.85 16.39
CA ASP A 336 26.07 -0.40 16.57
C ASP A 336 25.35 -1.44 17.48
N THR A 337 24.39 -1.01 18.29
CA THR A 337 23.72 -1.84 19.31
C THR A 337 22.19 -1.88 19.19
N ASN A 338 21.60 -1.01 18.37
CA ASN A 338 20.16 -0.88 18.23
C ASN A 338 19.73 -1.06 16.79
N THR A 339 18.61 -1.74 16.63
CA THR A 339 17.93 -1.97 15.35
C THR A 339 16.48 -1.52 15.45
N VAL A 340 15.99 -0.86 14.40
CA VAL A 340 14.56 -0.61 14.22
C VAL A 340 13.93 -1.86 13.64
N VAL A 341 12.91 -2.36 14.31
CA VAL A 341 12.12 -3.49 13.84
C VAL A 341 10.67 -3.08 13.63
N ARG A 342 10.01 -3.78 12.72
CA ARG A 342 8.59 -3.62 12.46
C ARG A 342 7.82 -4.82 13.01
N PHE A 343 6.79 -4.54 13.76
CA PHE A 343 5.71 -5.48 14.07
C PHE A 343 4.49 -5.11 13.22
N ALA A 344 4.03 -6.04 12.40
CA ALA A 344 2.84 -5.86 11.58
C ALA A 344 1.71 -6.74 12.10
N THR A 345 0.56 -6.14 12.39
CA THR A 345 -0.70 -6.86 12.58
C THR A 345 -1.37 -7.07 11.23
N ASP A 346 -2.24 -8.07 11.14
CA ASP A 346 -2.97 -8.39 9.93
C ASP A 346 -4.46 -8.63 10.21
N TRP A 347 -5.21 -8.91 9.16
CA TRP A 347 -6.64 -9.17 9.17
C TRP A 347 -7.07 -10.27 10.15
N ALA A 348 -6.19 -11.19 10.55
CA ALA A 348 -6.46 -12.34 11.42
C ALA A 348 -5.63 -12.33 12.72
N THR A 349 -4.94 -11.25 13.04
CA THR A 349 -4.22 -11.10 14.31
C THR A 349 -5.22 -11.07 15.48
N THR A 350 -4.88 -11.75 16.58
CA THR A 350 -5.71 -11.85 17.79
C THR A 350 -5.04 -11.18 19.00
N VAL A 351 -5.80 -10.97 20.06
CA VAL A 351 -5.25 -10.48 21.34
C VAL A 351 -4.29 -11.53 21.94
N GLU A 352 -4.59 -12.81 21.79
CA GLU A 352 -3.75 -13.92 22.23
C GLU A 352 -2.40 -13.95 21.53
N ASP A 353 -2.36 -13.57 20.23
CA ASP A 353 -1.12 -13.40 19.48
C ASP A 353 -0.26 -12.30 20.13
N ILE A 354 -0.86 -11.15 20.43
CA ILE A 354 -0.18 -10.03 21.08
C ILE A 354 0.29 -10.43 22.49
N ASP A 355 -0.56 -11.07 23.28
CA ASP A 355 -0.19 -11.54 24.63
C ASP A 355 0.96 -12.54 24.59
N THR A 356 1.01 -13.36 23.54
CA THR A 356 2.12 -14.30 23.31
C THR A 356 3.41 -13.57 22.98
N LEU A 357 3.39 -12.55 22.12
CA LEU A 357 4.54 -11.69 21.86
C LEU A 357 5.10 -11.10 23.16
N PHE A 358 4.21 -10.56 24.03
CA PHE A 358 4.60 -9.90 25.27
C PHE A 358 5.09 -10.84 26.40
N LYS A 359 5.05 -12.16 26.20
CA LYS A 359 5.76 -13.12 27.10
C LYS A 359 7.28 -13.12 26.83
N TYR A 360 7.70 -12.68 25.65
CA TYR A 360 9.10 -12.69 25.23
C TYR A 360 9.71 -11.28 25.11
N LEU A 361 8.89 -10.22 25.19
CA LEU A 361 9.28 -8.82 25.34
C LEU A 361 9.32 -8.42 26.83
#